data_abb6743f5d0f5e1fbff430d1144eba5d
#
_entry.id   abb6743f5d0f5e1fbff430d1144eba5d
#
_cell.length_a   1.000
_cell.length_b   1.000
_cell.length_c   1.000
_cell.angle_alpha   90.00
_cell.angle_beta   90.00
_cell.angle_gamma   90.00
#
_symmetry.space_group_name_H-M   'P 1'
#
loop_
_entity.id
_entity.type
_entity.pdbx_description
1 polymer ?
#
loop_
_entity_poly.entity_id
_entity_poly.type
_entity_poly.pdbx_seq_one_letter_code
_entity_poly.pdbx_strand_id
1 'polypeptide(L)'
;MGEKKRVSNAAGKKKANQDTAKNGRRPSSGRKRRRGMTANQFILIMAVVVGIILVFTVSKIMQNRYMKVTKIGSEYALGTPFDIKNYVQPVNDKATVECDEADFQPDKVGPYKVKYTVRCGRLKKHNIVTIEVVDHGFPDITGPEKIGVLKGEMVDLLKYYNVNDSEPNLADKLTIDQEIDTSEGGYAEYTLRVIDWGNNSASKTITIGVFDFTDDQRAVALAVREYNREFSSAVTDSGVYYMEKDDTTG
;
A
#
# COMPACT_ATOMS: atom_id res chain seq x y z
N MET A 1 -33.52 -17.49 -24.31
CA MET A 1 -34.14 -18.73 -23.84
C MET A 1 -34.25 -18.57 -22.33
N GLY A 2 -35.31 -18.14 -21.84
CA GLY A 2 -36.63 -18.82 -21.61
C GLY A 2 -36.55 -19.36 -20.17
N GLU A 3 -37.36 -19.14 -19.24
CA GLU A 3 -38.81 -19.07 -19.19
C GLU A 3 -39.28 -18.63 -17.81
N LYS A 4 -40.11 -17.72 -17.73
CA LYS A 4 -41.35 -17.48 -17.02
C LYS A 4 -42.09 -18.75 -16.52
N LYS A 5 -42.62 -18.67 -15.27
CA LYS A 5 -43.94 -19.22 -14.89
C LYS A 5 -44.37 -18.52 -13.60
N ARG A 6 -45.29 -17.76 -13.64
CA ARG A 6 -46.70 -17.52 -13.35
C ARG A 6 -47.50 -18.78 -13.01
N VAL A 7 -48.40 -18.64 -12.05
CA VAL A 7 -49.81 -19.10 -11.98
C VAL A 7 -50.20 -19.13 -10.48
N SER A 8 -51.08 -18.32 -9.97
CA SER A 8 -52.52 -18.05 -10.08
C SER A 8 -53.36 -18.81 -9.06
N ASN A 9 -54.14 -18.02 -8.35
CA ASN A 9 -55.55 -18.14 -8.05
C ASN A 9 -56.14 -19.32 -7.28
N ALA A 10 -56.94 -19.02 -6.26
CA ALA A 10 -58.39 -19.11 -6.23
C ALA A 10 -58.85 -19.03 -4.77
N ALA A 11 -59.64 -18.06 -4.34
CA ALA A 11 -61.08 -17.93 -4.48
C ALA A 11 -61.90 -18.93 -3.64
N GLY A 12 -62.61 -18.38 -2.71
CA GLY A 12 -63.99 -18.74 -2.50
C GLY A 12 -64.38 -19.42 -1.19
N LYS A 13 -65.11 -18.81 -0.29
CA LYS A 13 -66.56 -18.94 -0.17
C LYS A 13 -67.11 -18.38 1.15
N LYS A 14 -68.12 -17.61 0.97
CA LYS A 14 -69.10 -17.13 2.00
C LYS A 14 -69.72 -18.28 2.73
N LYS A 15 -70.00 -18.07 4.01
CA LYS A 15 -71.29 -18.43 4.58
C LYS A 15 -71.66 -17.49 5.76
N ALA A 16 -72.81 -16.93 5.64
CA ALA A 16 -73.55 -16.19 6.62
C ALA A 16 -74.25 -17.12 7.63
N ASN A 17 -74.44 -16.65 8.83
CA ASN A 17 -75.72 -16.63 9.64
C ASN A 17 -75.32 -16.51 11.11
N GLN A 18 -75.87 -15.69 11.80
CA GLN A 18 -77.12 -15.35 12.42
C GLN A 18 -76.96 -14.98 13.89
N ASP A 19 -77.45 -13.84 14.15
CA ASP A 19 -77.99 -13.27 15.37
C ASP A 19 -77.91 -14.07 16.66
N THR A 20 -77.36 -13.45 17.70
CA THR A 20 -77.95 -13.37 19.00
C THR A 20 -77.46 -12.08 19.71
N ALA A 21 -78.45 -11.23 19.94
CA ALA A 21 -78.30 -10.07 20.79
C ALA A 21 -78.03 -10.48 22.25
N LYS A 22 -76.86 -9.97 22.79
CA LYS A 22 -76.75 -9.86 24.26
C LYS A 22 -76.03 -8.53 24.59
N ASN A 23 -76.88 -7.71 25.23
CA ASN A 23 -76.54 -6.56 26.02
C ASN A 23 -75.18 -6.72 26.76
N GLY A 24 -74.17 -6.01 26.34
CA GLY A 24 -72.86 -5.99 26.99
C GLY A 24 -72.31 -4.57 26.97
N ARG A 25 -72.31 -3.97 28.14
CA ARG A 25 -71.75 -2.65 28.44
C ARG A 25 -70.48 -2.40 27.67
N ARG A 26 -70.47 -1.34 26.83
CA ARG A 26 -69.28 -0.82 26.21
C ARG A 26 -68.31 -0.39 27.32
N PRO A 27 -67.07 -0.93 27.35
CA PRO A 27 -66.06 -0.34 28.18
C PRO A 27 -65.74 1.03 27.57
N SER A 28 -65.96 2.07 28.37
CA SER A 28 -65.51 3.43 28.02
C SER A 28 -63.98 3.37 27.70
N SER A 29 -63.64 3.54 26.47
CA SER A 29 -62.23 3.75 26.08
C SER A 29 -61.81 5.03 26.79
N GLY A 30 -61.15 4.86 27.91
CA GLY A 30 -60.45 5.93 28.60
C GLY A 30 -59.36 6.47 27.63
N ARG A 31 -59.75 7.48 26.85
CA ARG A 31 -58.75 8.31 26.15
C ARG A 31 -57.81 8.85 27.22
N LYS A 32 -56.66 8.19 27.41
CA LYS A 32 -55.52 8.78 28.13
C LYS A 32 -55.29 10.14 27.51
N ARG A 33 -55.84 11.19 28.14
CA ARG A 33 -55.47 12.57 27.82
C ARG A 33 -53.94 12.64 27.95
N ARG A 34 -53.24 12.67 26.80
CA ARG A 34 -51.86 13.05 26.79
C ARG A 34 -51.80 14.42 27.47
N ARG A 35 -51.29 14.45 28.69
CA ARG A 35 -51.01 15.70 29.38
C ARG A 35 -50.10 16.49 28.44
N GLY A 36 -50.65 17.50 27.81
CA GLY A 36 -49.87 18.48 27.04
C GLY A 36 -48.83 19.07 27.98
N MET A 37 -47.65 19.22 27.49
CA MET A 37 -46.52 19.83 28.20
C MET A 37 -46.95 21.24 28.63
N THR A 38 -46.74 21.59 29.89
CA THR A 38 -47.06 22.92 30.38
C THR A 38 -46.06 23.94 29.78
N ALA A 39 -46.50 25.21 29.62
CA ALA A 39 -45.62 26.27 29.06
C ALA A 39 -44.28 26.36 29.82
N ASN A 40 -44.29 26.19 31.10
CA ASN A 40 -43.06 26.20 31.94
C ASN A 40 -42.15 25.01 31.65
N GLN A 41 -42.70 23.82 31.40
CA GLN A 41 -41.87 22.65 30.97
C GLN A 41 -41.29 22.86 29.59
N PHE A 42 -42.01 23.49 28.66
CA PHE A 42 -41.50 23.82 27.35
C PHE A 42 -40.36 24.85 27.42
N ILE A 43 -40.51 25.90 28.22
CA ILE A 43 -39.47 26.92 28.45
C ILE A 43 -38.21 26.29 29.05
N LEU A 44 -38.37 25.41 30.03
CA LEU A 44 -37.24 24.72 30.65
C LEU A 44 -36.50 23.84 29.66
N ILE A 45 -37.22 23.08 28.84
CA ILE A 45 -36.60 22.23 27.81
C ILE A 45 -35.85 23.10 26.77
N MET A 46 -36.49 24.20 26.33
CA MET A 46 -35.84 25.11 25.38
C MET A 46 -34.58 25.74 25.98
N ALA A 47 -34.60 26.15 27.24
CA ALA A 47 -33.40 26.67 27.92
C ALA A 47 -32.25 25.65 27.99
N VAL A 48 -32.56 24.38 28.27
CA VAL A 48 -31.59 23.28 28.27
C VAL A 48 -31.03 23.05 26.87
N VAL A 49 -31.90 23.02 25.84
CA VAL A 49 -31.45 22.85 24.43
C VAL A 49 -30.54 23.99 23.99
N VAL A 50 -30.92 25.24 24.29
CA VAL A 50 -30.08 26.43 24.00
C VAL A 50 -28.75 26.35 24.75
N GLY A 51 -28.74 25.94 26.02
CA GLY A 51 -27.53 25.72 26.79
C GLY A 51 -26.60 24.68 26.16
N ILE A 52 -27.15 23.55 25.72
CA ILE A 52 -26.39 22.51 25.02
C ILE A 52 -25.78 23.04 23.71
N ILE A 53 -26.55 23.77 22.91
CA ILE A 53 -26.09 24.37 21.66
C ILE A 53 -24.96 25.38 21.93
N LEU A 54 -25.12 26.22 22.96
CA LEU A 54 -24.07 27.17 23.35
C LEU A 54 -22.77 26.47 23.78
N VAL A 55 -22.85 25.45 24.62
CA VAL A 55 -21.68 24.66 25.03
C VAL A 55 -21.01 24.02 23.81
N PHE A 56 -21.82 23.47 22.89
CA PHE A 56 -21.30 22.82 21.70
C PHE A 56 -20.62 23.84 20.75
N THR A 57 -21.24 25.00 20.53
CA THR A 57 -20.65 26.06 19.68
C THR A 57 -19.38 26.64 20.27
N VAL A 58 -19.33 26.93 21.56
CA VAL A 58 -18.12 27.41 22.23
C VAL A 58 -17.02 26.35 22.18
N SER A 59 -17.33 25.08 22.40
CA SER A 59 -16.39 23.97 22.27
C SER A 59 -15.80 23.89 20.87
N LYS A 60 -16.62 24.03 19.82
CA LYS A 60 -16.16 24.05 18.42
C LYS A 60 -15.27 25.25 18.10
N ILE A 61 -15.61 26.43 18.59
CA ILE A 61 -14.81 27.64 18.42
C ILE A 61 -13.44 27.46 19.09
N MET A 62 -13.43 26.95 20.32
CA MET A 62 -12.20 26.65 21.05
C MET A 62 -11.36 25.60 20.32
N GLN A 63 -11.95 24.50 19.88
CA GLN A 63 -11.24 23.50 19.09
C GLN A 63 -10.59 24.12 17.86
N ASN A 64 -11.30 24.94 17.10
CA ASN A 64 -10.75 25.56 15.90
C ASN A 64 -9.61 26.53 16.19
N ARG A 65 -9.68 27.24 17.32
CA ARG A 65 -8.65 28.21 17.73
C ARG A 65 -7.38 27.53 18.27
N TYR A 66 -7.54 26.54 19.16
CA TYR A 66 -6.43 25.89 19.84
C TYR A 66 -5.78 24.77 19.04
N MET A 67 -6.49 24.21 18.03
CA MET A 67 -6.02 23.11 17.19
C MET A 67 -5.73 23.53 15.75
N LYS A 68 -5.48 24.82 15.53
CA LYS A 68 -5.06 25.31 14.23
C LYS A 68 -3.63 24.83 13.95
N VAL A 69 -3.41 24.36 12.73
CA VAL A 69 -2.08 23.96 12.23
C VAL A 69 -1.74 24.73 10.96
N THR A 70 -0.46 24.90 10.74
CA THR A 70 0.11 25.46 9.52
C THR A 70 0.85 24.34 8.78
N LYS A 71 0.68 24.23 7.47
CA LYS A 71 1.49 23.36 6.62
C LYS A 71 2.85 24.04 6.41
N ILE A 72 3.95 23.32 6.72
CA ILE A 72 5.32 23.82 6.63
C ILE A 72 6.18 23.08 5.61
N GLY A 73 5.81 21.82 5.30
CA GLY A 73 6.46 20.98 4.29
C GLY A 73 5.45 20.45 3.29
N SER A 74 5.92 20.13 2.09
CA SER A 74 5.08 19.60 1.02
C SER A 74 5.62 18.34 0.38
N GLU A 75 6.93 18.08 0.46
CA GLU A 75 7.60 16.98 -0.22
C GLU A 75 8.23 16.01 0.77
N TYR A 76 8.09 14.74 0.49
CA TYR A 76 8.73 13.64 1.20
C TYR A 76 9.65 12.91 0.22
N ALA A 77 10.96 12.88 0.54
CA ALA A 77 11.90 12.10 -0.23
C ALA A 77 11.81 10.61 0.15
N LEU A 78 11.57 9.75 -0.83
CA LEU A 78 11.51 8.30 -0.63
C LEU A 78 12.80 7.78 0.04
N GLY A 79 12.67 6.78 0.92
CA GLY A 79 13.80 6.22 1.67
C GLY A 79 14.23 7.01 2.91
N THR A 80 13.65 8.20 3.18
CA THR A 80 13.94 8.96 4.39
C THR A 80 12.99 8.62 5.54
N PRO A 81 13.38 8.79 6.82
CA PRO A 81 12.46 8.64 7.95
C PRO A 81 11.30 9.64 7.85
N PHE A 82 10.07 9.15 8.00
CA PHE A 82 8.89 10.00 8.01
C PHE A 82 8.61 10.53 9.42
N ASP A 83 8.46 11.86 9.56
CA ASP A 83 7.90 12.50 10.77
C ASP A 83 6.90 13.59 10.32
N ILE A 84 5.65 13.45 10.74
CA ILE A 84 4.57 14.40 10.44
C ILE A 84 4.89 15.83 10.86
N LYS A 85 5.73 16.04 11.87
CA LYS A 85 6.16 17.36 12.35
C LYS A 85 6.98 18.14 11.33
N ASN A 86 7.55 17.48 10.33
CA ASN A 86 8.24 18.14 9.22
C ASN A 86 7.26 18.76 8.21
N TYR A 87 5.98 18.42 8.29
CA TYR A 87 4.96 18.84 7.31
C TYR A 87 3.89 19.74 7.90
N VAL A 88 3.62 19.61 9.20
CA VAL A 88 2.59 20.38 9.87
C VAL A 88 3.06 20.84 11.24
N GLN A 89 2.82 22.10 11.54
CA GLN A 89 3.16 22.70 12.83
C GLN A 89 1.90 23.26 13.49
N PRO A 90 1.62 22.95 14.76
CA PRO A 90 0.54 23.58 15.50
C PRO A 90 0.85 25.07 15.75
N VAL A 91 -0.17 25.91 15.60
CA VAL A 91 -0.05 27.35 15.89
C VAL A 91 0.01 27.63 17.39
N ASN A 92 -0.51 26.70 18.18
CA ASN A 92 -0.52 26.80 19.64
C ASN A 92 0.59 25.91 20.21
N ASP A 93 1.51 26.48 20.98
CA ASP A 93 2.66 25.80 21.60
C ASP A 93 2.28 24.68 22.57
N LYS A 94 1.02 24.68 23.09
CA LYS A 94 0.49 23.61 23.94
C LYS A 94 -0.13 22.46 23.17
N ALA A 95 -0.21 22.58 21.86
CA ALA A 95 -0.74 21.52 21.01
C ALA A 95 0.41 20.65 20.46
N THR A 96 0.12 19.36 20.33
CA THR A 96 1.02 18.38 19.72
C THR A 96 0.40 17.80 18.47
N VAL A 97 1.23 17.36 17.55
CA VAL A 97 0.83 16.63 16.34
C VAL A 97 1.33 15.21 16.45
N GLU A 98 0.46 14.27 16.19
CA GLU A 98 0.74 12.83 16.21
C GLU A 98 0.21 12.20 14.93
N CYS A 99 0.96 11.29 14.34
CA CYS A 99 0.56 10.45 13.20
C CYS A 99 0.95 9.01 13.53
N ASP A 100 0.19 8.06 13.03
CA ASP A 100 0.65 6.68 12.98
C ASP A 100 1.53 6.54 11.73
N GLU A 101 2.82 6.38 11.94
CA GLU A 101 3.79 6.26 10.85
C GLU A 101 3.55 5.00 10.02
N ALA A 102 2.93 3.97 10.61
CA ALA A 102 2.55 2.76 9.90
C ALA A 102 1.46 3.00 8.83
N ASP A 103 0.69 4.08 8.94
CA ASP A 103 -0.31 4.49 7.96
C ASP A 103 0.30 5.18 6.72
N PHE A 104 1.59 5.57 6.78
CA PHE A 104 2.27 6.22 5.67
C PHE A 104 3.33 5.30 5.05
N GLN A 105 2.89 4.47 4.12
CA GLN A 105 3.75 3.57 3.33
C GLN A 105 3.53 3.87 1.85
N PRO A 106 4.26 4.84 1.29
CA PRO A 106 4.12 5.16 -0.12
C PRO A 106 4.66 4.02 -0.99
N ASP A 107 3.83 3.60 -1.95
CA ASP A 107 4.10 2.54 -2.92
C ASP A 107 4.49 3.09 -4.30
N LYS A 108 4.50 4.41 -4.46
CA LYS A 108 4.87 5.13 -5.70
C LYS A 108 5.10 6.61 -5.42
N VAL A 109 5.67 7.32 -6.35
CA VAL A 109 5.75 8.79 -6.31
C VAL A 109 4.37 9.43 -6.56
N GLY A 110 4.19 10.65 -6.05
CA GLY A 110 2.97 11.43 -6.23
C GLY A 110 2.29 11.86 -4.91
N PRO A 111 1.07 12.40 -4.99
CA PRO A 111 0.39 12.99 -3.85
C PRO A 111 -0.26 11.95 -2.93
N TYR A 112 0.12 11.95 -1.66
CA TYR A 112 -0.44 11.11 -0.59
C TYR A 112 -1.20 11.93 0.43
N LYS A 113 -2.34 11.40 0.88
CA LYS A 113 -3.16 11.99 1.95
C LYS A 113 -2.83 11.34 3.28
N VAL A 114 -2.10 12.04 4.12
CA VAL A 114 -1.67 11.57 5.44
C VAL A 114 -2.64 12.07 6.50
N LYS A 115 -3.19 11.15 7.29
CA LYS A 115 -4.05 11.45 8.43
C LYS A 115 -3.20 11.70 9.66
N TYR A 116 -3.52 12.74 10.41
CA TYR A 116 -2.84 13.07 11.65
C TYR A 116 -3.80 13.62 12.70
N THR A 117 -3.40 13.56 13.95
CA THR A 117 -4.18 14.02 15.09
C THR A 117 -3.47 15.18 15.76
N VAL A 118 -4.20 16.27 15.95
CA VAL A 118 -3.76 17.38 16.80
C VAL A 118 -4.36 17.20 18.19
N ARG A 119 -3.53 17.30 19.23
CA ARG A 119 -3.93 17.23 20.64
C ARG A 119 -3.60 18.51 21.35
N CYS A 120 -4.52 19.00 22.17
CA CYS A 120 -4.29 20.09 23.09
C CYS A 120 -5.04 19.81 24.40
N GLY A 121 -4.31 19.38 25.43
CA GLY A 121 -4.91 18.87 26.65
C GLY A 121 -5.85 17.68 26.40
N ARG A 122 -7.14 17.82 26.75
CA ARG A 122 -8.15 16.75 26.48
C ARG A 122 -8.77 16.82 25.09
N LEU A 123 -8.50 17.87 24.34
CA LEU A 123 -9.08 18.07 23.02
C LEU A 123 -8.27 17.30 21.97
N LYS A 124 -8.99 16.70 21.01
CA LYS A 124 -8.42 15.98 19.85
C LYS A 124 -9.12 16.43 18.58
N LYS A 125 -8.36 16.57 17.51
CA LYS A 125 -8.89 16.84 16.17
C LYS A 125 -8.10 16.07 15.13
N HIS A 126 -8.82 15.31 14.29
CA HIS A 126 -8.22 14.63 13.16
C HIS A 126 -8.20 15.56 11.95
N ASN A 127 -7.08 15.58 11.27
CA ASN A 127 -6.86 16.37 10.07
C ASN A 127 -6.19 15.50 9.00
N ILE A 128 -6.12 16.03 7.78
CA ILE A 128 -5.44 15.41 6.65
C ILE A 128 -4.50 16.44 6.05
N VAL A 129 -3.28 16.03 5.71
CA VAL A 129 -2.34 16.81 4.90
C VAL A 129 -2.03 16.03 3.63
N THR A 130 -1.87 16.75 2.52
CA THR A 130 -1.36 16.15 1.28
C THR A 130 0.14 16.43 1.21
N ILE A 131 0.91 15.35 1.04
CA ILE A 131 2.37 15.34 0.93
C ILE A 131 2.68 14.74 -0.45
N GLU A 132 3.58 15.37 -1.19
CA GLU A 132 4.08 14.86 -2.46
C GLU A 132 5.27 13.92 -2.16
N VAL A 133 5.15 12.67 -2.56
CA VAL A 133 6.24 11.70 -2.49
C VAL A 133 7.09 11.86 -3.75
N VAL A 134 8.37 12.13 -3.56
CA VAL A 134 9.35 12.29 -4.63
C VAL A 134 10.48 11.28 -4.42
N ASP A 135 11.04 10.83 -5.53
CA ASP A 135 12.21 9.98 -5.52
C ASP A 135 13.38 10.72 -6.17
N HIS A 136 14.40 10.98 -5.36
CA HIS A 136 15.66 11.62 -5.78
C HIS A 136 16.82 10.64 -5.77
N GLY A 137 16.58 9.39 -5.39
CA GLY A 137 17.55 8.32 -5.44
C GLY A 137 17.92 7.99 -6.89
N PHE A 138 19.11 7.42 -7.08
CA PHE A 138 19.48 6.79 -8.33
C PHE A 138 19.65 5.30 -8.05
N PRO A 139 19.03 4.44 -8.86
CA PRO A 139 19.26 3.01 -8.72
C PRO A 139 20.71 2.65 -8.99
N ASP A 140 21.17 1.57 -8.38
CA ASP A 140 22.51 1.02 -8.61
C ASP A 140 22.38 -0.47 -8.93
N ILE A 141 23.09 -0.91 -10.01
CA ILE A 141 23.13 -2.31 -10.43
C ILE A 141 24.48 -2.89 -10.03
N THR A 142 24.48 -3.70 -8.98
CA THR A 142 25.67 -4.40 -8.49
C THR A 142 25.72 -5.84 -8.99
N GLY A 143 26.93 -6.34 -9.20
CA GLY A 143 27.19 -7.69 -9.70
C GLY A 143 28.39 -7.70 -10.63
N PRO A 144 28.79 -8.89 -11.12
CA PRO A 144 29.99 -9.05 -11.92
C PRO A 144 29.89 -8.38 -13.30
N GLU A 145 31.05 -8.03 -13.86
CA GLU A 145 31.13 -7.53 -15.23
C GLU A 145 30.99 -8.66 -16.27
N LYS A 146 31.33 -9.89 -15.86
CA LYS A 146 31.27 -11.06 -16.74
C LYS A 146 30.61 -12.23 -16.03
N ILE A 147 29.79 -12.98 -16.76
CA ILE A 147 29.21 -14.23 -16.29
C ILE A 147 29.45 -15.34 -17.31
N GLY A 148 29.65 -16.55 -16.82
CA GLY A 148 29.78 -17.75 -17.62
C GLY A 148 28.54 -18.62 -17.50
N VAL A 149 27.99 -19.06 -18.63
CA VAL A 149 26.82 -19.94 -18.71
C VAL A 149 27.11 -21.12 -19.65
N LEU A 150 26.39 -22.22 -19.47
CA LEU A 150 26.53 -23.36 -20.37
C LEU A 150 25.62 -23.20 -21.59
N LYS A 151 26.07 -23.72 -22.71
CA LYS A 151 25.27 -23.77 -23.93
C LYS A 151 23.90 -24.38 -23.68
N GLY A 152 22.84 -23.69 -24.11
CA GLY A 152 21.45 -24.06 -23.93
C GLY A 152 20.91 -23.79 -22.51
N GLU A 153 21.66 -23.12 -21.64
CA GLU A 153 21.19 -22.75 -20.30
C GLU A 153 20.32 -21.49 -20.36
N MET A 154 19.22 -21.48 -19.61
CA MET A 154 18.43 -20.28 -19.43
C MET A 154 19.10 -19.38 -18.37
N VAL A 155 19.35 -18.14 -18.73
CA VAL A 155 20.04 -17.17 -17.86
C VAL A 155 19.00 -16.42 -17.02
N ASP A 156 19.10 -16.56 -15.70
CA ASP A 156 18.33 -15.78 -14.74
C ASP A 156 19.24 -14.67 -14.17
N LEU A 157 19.06 -13.45 -14.65
CA LEU A 157 19.91 -12.31 -14.30
C LEU A 157 19.85 -11.97 -12.80
N LEU A 158 18.69 -12.19 -12.13
CA LEU A 158 18.53 -11.89 -10.71
C LEU A 158 19.36 -12.80 -9.79
N LYS A 159 19.94 -13.88 -10.32
CA LYS A 159 20.93 -14.69 -9.60
C LYS A 159 22.31 -14.06 -9.53
N TYR A 160 22.60 -13.13 -10.42
CA TYR A 160 23.94 -12.54 -10.58
C TYR A 160 23.97 -11.06 -10.21
N TYR A 161 22.84 -10.36 -10.33
CA TYR A 161 22.76 -8.92 -10.15
C TYR A 161 21.76 -8.54 -9.08
N ASN A 162 22.16 -7.56 -8.27
CA ASN A 162 21.27 -6.91 -7.32
C ASN A 162 21.01 -5.49 -7.79
N VAL A 163 19.78 -5.03 -7.59
CA VAL A 163 19.40 -3.63 -7.80
C VAL A 163 19.13 -3.02 -6.44
N ASN A 164 19.88 -1.97 -6.12
CA ASN A 164 19.74 -1.23 -4.86
C ASN A 164 19.10 0.13 -5.13
N ASP A 165 18.03 0.40 -4.42
CA ASP A 165 17.29 1.66 -4.48
C ASP A 165 16.36 1.82 -3.28
N SER A 166 15.76 3.01 -3.13
CA SER A 166 14.69 3.28 -2.17
C SER A 166 13.33 2.72 -2.59
N GLU A 167 13.16 2.41 -3.89
CA GLU A 167 11.97 1.75 -4.42
C GLU A 167 11.97 0.26 -4.05
N PRO A 168 10.91 -0.24 -3.36
CA PRO A 168 10.81 -1.67 -3.08
C PRO A 168 10.61 -2.48 -4.37
N ASN A 169 11.29 -3.63 -4.45
CA ASN A 169 11.20 -4.58 -5.57
C ASN A 169 11.63 -4.02 -6.94
N LEU A 170 12.48 -3.01 -6.96
CA LEU A 170 12.98 -2.43 -8.21
C LEU A 170 13.73 -3.47 -9.07
N ALA A 171 14.31 -4.50 -8.46
CA ALA A 171 14.97 -5.60 -9.17
C ALA A 171 14.05 -6.30 -10.18
N ASP A 172 12.74 -6.37 -9.92
CA ASP A 172 11.75 -6.96 -10.84
C ASP A 172 11.61 -6.17 -12.16
N LYS A 173 12.11 -4.93 -12.18
CA LYS A 173 12.14 -4.05 -13.37
C LYS A 173 13.45 -4.11 -14.15
N LEU A 174 14.40 -4.95 -13.73
CA LEU A 174 15.66 -5.11 -14.45
C LEU A 174 15.39 -5.63 -15.86
N THR A 175 15.89 -4.91 -16.84
CA THR A 175 15.74 -5.25 -18.26
C THR A 175 17.11 -5.41 -18.91
N ILE A 176 17.13 -6.09 -20.05
CA ILE A 176 18.30 -6.27 -20.88
C ILE A 176 17.99 -5.77 -22.30
N ASP A 177 18.97 -5.21 -22.96
CA ASP A 177 18.82 -4.56 -24.27
C ASP A 177 18.46 -5.51 -25.41
N GLN A 178 18.83 -6.79 -25.29
CA GLN A 178 18.53 -7.83 -26.28
C GLN A 178 18.35 -9.19 -25.60
N GLU A 179 17.70 -10.13 -26.28
CA GLU A 179 17.55 -11.49 -25.80
C GLU A 179 18.89 -12.20 -25.69
N ILE A 180 19.11 -12.94 -24.60
CA ILE A 180 20.34 -13.70 -24.37
C ILE A 180 20.26 -14.99 -25.17
N ASP A 181 21.10 -15.09 -26.21
CA ASP A 181 21.22 -16.31 -26.99
C ASP A 181 22.34 -17.19 -26.42
N THR A 182 21.96 -18.36 -25.94
CA THR A 182 22.87 -19.39 -25.45
C THR A 182 22.98 -20.60 -26.35
N SER A 183 22.45 -20.54 -27.58
CA SER A 183 22.41 -21.65 -28.53
C SER A 183 23.78 -22.02 -29.11
N GLU A 184 24.71 -21.06 -29.13
CA GLU A 184 26.07 -21.26 -29.61
C GLU A 184 27.11 -20.73 -28.61
N GLY A 185 28.29 -21.35 -28.56
CA GLY A 185 29.39 -20.90 -27.71
C GLY A 185 29.99 -19.60 -28.18
N GLY A 186 30.45 -18.75 -27.27
CA GLY A 186 31.06 -17.45 -27.58
C GLY A 186 30.84 -16.41 -26.49
N TYR A 187 31.26 -15.19 -26.77
CA TYR A 187 31.09 -14.05 -25.85
C TYR A 187 30.27 -12.97 -26.54
N ALA A 188 29.32 -12.41 -25.77
CA ALA A 188 28.50 -11.29 -26.22
C ALA A 188 28.37 -10.26 -25.11
N GLU A 189 28.29 -8.99 -25.49
CA GLU A 189 28.02 -7.88 -24.55
C GLU A 189 26.54 -7.57 -24.53
N TYR A 190 26.07 -7.25 -23.35
CA TYR A 190 24.68 -6.89 -23.07
C TYR A 190 24.64 -5.68 -22.16
N THR A 191 23.56 -4.90 -22.24
CA THR A 191 23.34 -3.77 -21.36
C THR A 191 22.14 -4.03 -20.46
N LEU A 192 22.37 -4.14 -19.15
CA LEU A 192 21.34 -4.14 -18.15
C LEU A 192 20.84 -2.73 -17.92
N ARG A 193 19.55 -2.55 -17.72
CA ARG A 193 18.94 -1.26 -17.43
C ARG A 193 17.80 -1.40 -16.44
N VAL A 194 17.68 -0.41 -15.55
CA VAL A 194 16.57 -0.25 -14.63
C VAL A 194 16.14 1.20 -14.56
N ILE A 195 14.85 1.44 -14.33
CA ILE A 195 14.26 2.78 -14.17
C ILE A 195 13.36 2.73 -12.95
N ASP A 196 13.58 3.66 -12.01
CA ASP A 196 12.79 3.79 -10.79
C ASP A 196 11.50 4.62 -10.98
N TRP A 197 10.77 4.84 -9.90
CA TRP A 197 9.55 5.67 -9.89
C TRP A 197 9.83 7.16 -10.12
N GLY A 198 11.03 7.64 -9.73
CA GLY A 198 11.49 9.00 -9.97
C GLY A 198 11.92 9.26 -11.41
N ASN A 199 11.88 8.21 -12.27
CA ASN A 199 12.41 8.21 -13.62
C ASN A 199 13.95 8.39 -13.64
N ASN A 200 14.65 8.09 -12.53
CA ASN A 200 16.08 7.95 -12.52
C ASN A 200 16.44 6.57 -13.11
N SER A 201 17.60 6.45 -13.75
CA SER A 201 17.97 5.20 -14.40
C SER A 201 19.41 4.83 -14.12
N ALA A 202 19.66 3.53 -14.00
CA ALA A 202 21.00 2.96 -14.03
C ALA A 202 21.15 2.02 -15.23
N SER A 203 22.36 1.89 -15.71
CA SER A 203 22.74 0.91 -16.71
C SER A 203 24.10 0.31 -16.40
N LYS A 204 24.27 -0.97 -16.74
CA LYS A 204 25.53 -1.71 -16.57
C LYS A 204 25.77 -2.58 -17.79
N THR A 205 26.92 -2.40 -18.45
CA THR A 205 27.35 -3.29 -19.52
C THR A 205 28.01 -4.53 -18.91
N ILE A 206 27.63 -5.69 -19.39
CA ILE A 206 28.10 -7.00 -18.95
C ILE A 206 28.51 -7.86 -20.14
N THR A 207 29.42 -8.80 -19.92
CA THR A 207 29.75 -9.81 -20.89
C THR A 207 29.21 -11.17 -20.47
N ILE A 208 28.48 -11.86 -21.34
CA ILE A 208 28.08 -13.25 -21.13
C ILE A 208 28.92 -14.15 -22.01
N GLY A 209 29.64 -15.08 -21.38
CA GLY A 209 30.38 -16.13 -22.06
C GLY A 209 29.54 -17.42 -22.05
N VAL A 210 29.25 -17.95 -23.24
CA VAL A 210 28.56 -19.23 -23.44
C VAL A 210 29.60 -20.30 -23.72
N PHE A 211 29.64 -21.31 -22.85
CA PHE A 211 30.61 -22.41 -22.96
C PHE A 211 29.95 -23.66 -23.55
N ASP A 212 30.51 -24.13 -24.64
CA ASP A 212 30.08 -25.38 -25.29
C ASP A 212 31.01 -26.52 -24.84
N PHE A 213 30.66 -27.17 -23.74
CA PHE A 213 31.44 -28.26 -23.17
C PHE A 213 30.93 -29.62 -23.64
N THR A 214 31.85 -30.60 -23.73
CA THR A 214 31.46 -32.01 -23.82
C THR A 214 30.68 -32.43 -22.57
N ASP A 215 29.95 -33.55 -22.62
CA ASP A 215 29.15 -34.03 -21.49
C ASP A 215 29.98 -34.19 -20.22
N ASP A 216 31.19 -34.71 -20.31
CA ASP A 216 32.10 -34.85 -19.15
C ASP A 216 32.55 -33.49 -18.61
N GLN A 217 32.93 -32.56 -19.47
CA GLN A 217 33.33 -31.19 -19.11
C GLN A 217 32.15 -30.44 -18.49
N ARG A 218 30.92 -30.65 -19.02
CA ARG A 218 29.68 -30.07 -18.48
C ARG A 218 29.38 -30.58 -17.08
N ALA A 219 29.55 -31.91 -16.84
CA ALA A 219 29.37 -32.49 -15.52
C ALA A 219 30.33 -31.88 -14.49
N VAL A 220 31.62 -31.72 -14.86
CA VAL A 220 32.64 -31.08 -14.01
C VAL A 220 32.29 -29.61 -13.76
N ALA A 221 31.90 -28.88 -14.79
CA ALA A 221 31.53 -27.47 -14.67
C ALA A 221 30.33 -27.26 -13.72
N LEU A 222 29.32 -28.11 -13.81
CA LEU A 222 28.16 -28.08 -12.91
C LEU A 222 28.54 -28.41 -11.48
N ALA A 223 29.41 -29.42 -11.30
CA ALA A 223 29.89 -29.80 -9.95
C ALA A 223 30.72 -28.68 -9.30
N VAL A 224 31.59 -28.02 -10.06
CA VAL A 224 32.38 -26.87 -9.57
C VAL A 224 31.47 -25.70 -9.23
N ARG A 225 30.46 -25.41 -10.05
CA ARG A 225 29.47 -24.34 -9.79
C ARG A 225 28.70 -24.63 -8.51
N GLU A 226 28.22 -25.84 -8.31
CA GLU A 226 27.50 -26.23 -7.11
C GLU A 226 28.38 -26.15 -5.87
N TYR A 227 29.60 -26.67 -5.94
CA TYR A 227 30.59 -26.55 -4.88
C TYR A 227 30.84 -25.08 -4.50
N ASN A 228 31.06 -24.24 -5.48
CA ASN A 228 31.33 -22.83 -5.26
C ASN A 228 30.09 -22.12 -4.66
N ARG A 229 28.88 -22.48 -5.05
CA ARG A 229 27.63 -21.95 -4.47
C ARG A 229 27.51 -22.28 -2.99
N GLU A 230 27.84 -23.49 -2.58
CA GLU A 230 27.81 -23.90 -1.17
C GLU A 230 28.87 -23.18 -0.33
N PHE A 231 30.06 -22.94 -0.89
CA PHE A 231 31.15 -22.26 -0.17
C PHE A 231 31.11 -20.74 -0.29
N SER A 232 30.55 -20.16 -1.32
CA SER A 232 30.44 -18.71 -1.45
C SER A 232 29.38 -18.09 -0.56
N SER A 233 28.46 -18.86 0.00
CA SER A 233 27.55 -18.38 1.07
C SER A 233 28.30 -17.98 2.35
N ALA A 234 29.59 -18.38 2.49
CA ALA A 234 30.45 -18.03 3.61
C ALA A 234 31.41 -16.86 3.33
N VAL A 235 31.51 -16.41 2.08
CA VAL A 235 32.35 -15.28 1.65
C VAL A 235 31.46 -14.31 0.89
N THR A 236 31.16 -13.22 1.55
CA THR A 236 30.45 -12.09 0.98
C THR A 236 31.01 -11.74 -0.39
N ASP A 237 30.09 -11.63 -1.31
CA ASP A 237 30.16 -10.93 -2.57
C ASP A 237 30.25 -11.80 -3.81
N SER A 238 29.16 -11.71 -4.58
CA SER A 238 29.06 -11.97 -6.01
C SER A 238 29.86 -13.17 -6.51
N GLY A 239 29.50 -14.34 -6.04
CA GLY A 239 30.13 -15.58 -6.53
C GLY A 239 29.71 -15.92 -7.95
N VAL A 240 30.14 -15.13 -8.91
CA VAL A 240 30.13 -15.57 -10.28
C VAL A 240 31.47 -16.22 -10.56
N TYR A 241 31.39 -17.50 -10.73
CA TYR A 241 32.52 -18.30 -11.14
C TYR A 241 32.38 -18.48 -12.65
N TYR A 242 33.25 -17.85 -13.44
CA TYR A 242 33.39 -18.30 -14.79
C TYR A 242 34.65 -19.13 -14.89
N MET A 243 34.52 -20.18 -15.68
CA MET A 243 35.64 -20.93 -16.11
C MET A 243 36.15 -20.28 -17.39
N GLU A 244 37.25 -19.60 -17.29
CA GLU A 244 38.00 -19.18 -18.46
C GLU A 244 38.59 -20.43 -19.08
N LYS A 245 38.36 -20.66 -20.34
CA LYS A 245 39.07 -21.72 -21.08
C LYS A 245 40.54 -21.31 -21.10
N ASP A 246 41.36 -22.08 -20.40
CA ASP A 246 42.80 -21.92 -20.53
C ASP A 246 43.22 -22.43 -21.90
N ASP A 247 43.46 -21.50 -22.82
CA ASP A 247 43.94 -21.81 -24.19
C ASP A 247 45.39 -22.37 -24.19
N THR A 248 46.00 -22.60 -23.02
CA THR A 248 47.38 -23.11 -22.90
C THR A 248 47.47 -24.63 -22.78
N THR A 249 46.36 -25.34 -22.63
CA THR A 249 46.31 -26.81 -22.67
C THR A 249 45.63 -27.28 -23.93
N GLY A 250 46.41 -27.30 -25.03
CA GLY A 250 46.01 -27.92 -26.28
C GLY A 250 45.97 -29.45 -26.22
#